data_e1f08efa1201937c2bd0285d013fa37f
#
_entry.id   e1f08efa1201937c2bd0285d013fa37f
#
_cell.length_a   1.000
_cell.length_b   1.000
_cell.length_c   1.000
_cell.angle_alpha   90.00
_cell.angle_beta   90.00
_cell.angle_gamma   90.00
#
_symmetry.space_group_name_H-M   'P 1'
#
loop_
_entity.id
_entity.type
_entity.pdbx_description
1 polymer ?
#
loop_
_entity_poly.entity_id
_entity_poly.type
_entity_poly.pdbx_seq_one_letter_code
_entity_poly.pdbx_strand_id
1 'polypeptide(L)'
;YYDDINYSSLDVSESSFHETFDILAEKFDSVFYAEQAVFGSYEIENKNGAFISTPEKIDILIFDLEQDARSSANGGGTYGFFNIVDIYTEEPVNRLNEKESAGYRTNLAECFYIDAYFLKNSPEKIYETLVHEFQHLLGFINTVVNKGSSVYETWYTEMMSQLAEDILISYLGIEYEDSFLPGRMSWFNLYHNLGFYDWKSSVYAGYG
;
A
#
# COMPACT_ATOMS: atom_id res chain seq x y z
N TYR A 1 -3.14 4.12 -14.48
CA TYR A 1 -4.16 3.44 -15.28
C TYR A 1 -5.41 3.31 -14.44
N TYR A 2 -6.53 3.80 -14.93
CA TYR A 2 -7.85 3.54 -14.35
C TYR A 2 -8.60 2.64 -15.33
N ASP A 3 -9.12 1.55 -14.83
CA ASP A 3 -10.06 0.70 -15.54
C ASP A 3 -11.42 1.43 -15.57
N ASP A 4 -12.39 0.93 -16.33
CA ASP A 4 -13.73 1.52 -16.47
C ASP A 4 -14.38 1.81 -15.09
N ILE A 5 -13.84 2.85 -14.42
CA ILE A 5 -14.42 3.32 -13.16
C ILE A 5 -15.84 3.73 -13.46
N ASN A 6 -16.79 3.08 -12.82
CA ASN A 6 -18.18 3.46 -12.94
C ASN A 6 -18.42 4.74 -12.13
N TYR A 7 -18.05 5.89 -12.71
CA TYR A 7 -18.19 7.20 -12.08
C TYR A 7 -19.60 7.48 -11.58
N SER A 8 -20.63 6.92 -12.24
CA SER A 8 -22.01 7.05 -11.77
C SER A 8 -22.26 6.32 -10.47
N SER A 9 -21.57 5.22 -10.22
CA SER A 9 -21.66 4.49 -8.95
C SER A 9 -20.97 5.22 -7.80
N LEU A 10 -19.95 6.03 -8.10
CA LEU A 10 -19.26 6.87 -7.14
C LEU A 10 -19.95 8.25 -6.93
N ASP A 11 -20.98 8.57 -7.73
CA ASP A 11 -21.66 9.87 -7.71
C ASP A 11 -20.70 11.05 -7.93
N VAL A 12 -19.83 10.92 -8.92
CA VAL A 12 -18.86 11.94 -9.35
C VAL A 12 -18.87 12.12 -10.85
N SER A 13 -18.44 13.29 -11.32
CA SER A 13 -18.11 13.47 -12.72
C SER A 13 -16.69 12.97 -13.00
N GLU A 14 -16.46 12.48 -14.21
CA GLU A 14 -15.11 12.07 -14.63
C GLU A 14 -14.07 13.18 -14.44
N SER A 15 -14.40 14.42 -14.83
CA SER A 15 -13.48 15.55 -14.70
C SER A 15 -13.10 15.89 -13.26
N SER A 16 -14.06 15.84 -12.32
CA SER A 16 -13.77 16.13 -10.92
C SER A 16 -12.93 15.02 -10.28
N PHE A 17 -13.06 13.79 -10.75
CA PHE A 17 -12.26 12.68 -10.24
C PHE A 17 -10.83 12.70 -10.78
N HIS A 18 -10.61 13.24 -11.99
CA HIS A 18 -9.26 13.47 -12.52
C HIS A 18 -8.45 14.47 -11.69
N GLU A 19 -9.07 15.54 -11.18
CA GLU A 19 -8.40 16.46 -10.26
C GLU A 19 -7.91 15.75 -9.00
N THR A 20 -8.66 14.75 -8.53
CA THR A 20 -8.26 13.93 -7.37
C THR A 20 -7.03 13.08 -7.68
N PHE A 21 -6.89 12.59 -8.91
CA PHE A 21 -5.68 11.85 -9.31
C PHE A 21 -4.43 12.72 -9.34
N ASP A 22 -4.55 13.95 -9.82
CA ASP A 22 -3.44 14.89 -9.86
C ASP A 22 -2.98 15.23 -8.43
N ILE A 23 -3.92 15.46 -7.52
CA ILE A 23 -3.62 15.70 -6.10
C ILE A 23 -2.96 14.48 -5.47
N LEU A 24 -3.46 13.27 -5.74
CA LEU A 24 -2.86 12.03 -5.24
C LEU A 24 -1.40 11.88 -5.69
N ALA A 25 -1.12 12.14 -6.96
CA ALA A 25 0.23 12.10 -7.51
C ALA A 25 1.15 13.14 -6.86
N GLU A 26 0.69 14.39 -6.70
CA GLU A 26 1.43 15.44 -6.00
C GLU A 26 1.75 15.08 -4.54
N LYS A 27 0.80 14.48 -3.83
CA LYS A 27 1.00 14.00 -2.46
C LYS A 27 2.08 12.92 -2.40
N PHE A 28 2.01 11.93 -3.31
CA PHE A 28 3.02 10.89 -3.37
C PHE A 28 4.42 11.45 -3.73
N ASP A 29 4.50 12.34 -4.71
CA ASP A 29 5.76 12.99 -5.07
C ASP A 29 6.38 13.76 -3.89
N SER A 30 5.55 14.35 -3.03
CA SER A 30 6.02 15.10 -1.85
C SER A 30 6.74 14.23 -0.81
N VAL A 31 6.39 12.96 -0.71
CA VAL A 31 6.97 12.01 0.26
C VAL A 31 8.03 11.09 -0.34
N PHE A 32 8.05 10.89 -1.65
CA PHE A 32 8.85 9.89 -2.34
C PHE A 32 10.34 9.89 -1.96
N TYR A 33 10.98 11.05 -1.96
CA TYR A 33 12.40 11.15 -1.57
C TYR A 33 12.62 11.15 -0.07
N ALA A 34 11.69 11.71 0.69
CA ALA A 34 11.77 11.74 2.14
C ALA A 34 11.69 10.34 2.74
N GLU A 35 10.80 9.51 2.21
CA GLU A 35 10.63 8.13 2.63
C GLU A 35 11.85 7.27 2.30
N GLN A 36 12.40 7.40 1.10
CA GLN A 36 13.64 6.73 0.73
C GLN A 36 14.84 7.13 1.62
N ALA A 37 14.91 8.39 2.05
CA ALA A 37 15.96 8.84 2.95
C ALA A 37 15.93 8.15 4.32
N VAL A 38 14.74 7.69 4.76
CA VAL A 38 14.55 6.99 6.03
C VAL A 38 14.65 5.47 5.86
N PHE A 39 13.97 4.91 4.85
CA PHE A 39 13.74 3.46 4.75
C PHE A 39 14.59 2.76 3.68
N GLY A 40 15.37 3.50 2.90
CA GLY A 40 16.27 2.96 1.90
C GLY A 40 15.87 3.23 0.46
N SER A 41 16.77 2.88 -0.45
CA SER A 41 16.63 3.19 -1.87
C SER A 41 15.50 2.39 -2.52
N TYR A 42 14.85 3.03 -3.48
CA TYR A 42 13.90 2.44 -4.40
C TYR A 42 14.57 1.65 -5.55
N GLU A 43 15.89 1.69 -5.68
CA GLU A 43 16.60 1.03 -6.77
C GLU A 43 16.62 -0.49 -6.64
N ILE A 44 16.21 -1.19 -7.70
CA ILE A 44 16.27 -2.64 -7.82
C ILE A 44 17.61 -3.06 -8.41
N GLU A 45 18.45 -3.70 -7.60
CA GLU A 45 19.66 -4.35 -8.06
C GLU A 45 19.37 -5.78 -8.57
N ASN A 46 18.75 -5.90 -9.72
CA ASN A 46 18.31 -7.21 -10.28
C ASN A 46 19.48 -8.13 -10.66
N LYS A 47 20.18 -8.64 -9.65
CA LYS A 47 21.43 -9.42 -9.80
C LYS A 47 21.24 -10.78 -10.48
N ASN A 48 20.03 -11.34 -10.48
CA ASN A 48 19.77 -12.71 -10.94
C ASN A 48 18.64 -12.82 -11.97
N GLY A 49 18.10 -11.72 -12.44
CA GLY A 49 17.00 -11.69 -13.42
C GLY A 49 15.63 -12.10 -12.86
N ALA A 50 15.51 -12.27 -11.54
CA ALA A 50 14.25 -12.68 -10.92
C ALA A 50 13.24 -11.55 -10.80
N PHE A 51 13.70 -10.31 -10.86
CA PHE A 51 12.89 -9.11 -10.67
C PHE A 51 12.92 -8.22 -11.92
N ILE A 52 11.95 -7.35 -12.07
CA ILE A 52 11.98 -6.30 -13.09
C ILE A 52 13.15 -5.33 -12.82
N SER A 53 13.50 -4.51 -13.80
CA SER A 53 14.40 -3.37 -13.59
C SER A 53 13.62 -2.23 -12.92
N THR A 54 14.31 -1.39 -12.14
CA THR A 54 13.70 -0.17 -11.58
C THR A 54 13.01 0.62 -12.69
N PRO A 55 11.69 0.81 -12.62
CA PRO A 55 10.99 1.62 -13.60
C PRO A 55 11.23 3.11 -13.38
N GLU A 56 10.95 3.91 -14.40
CA GLU A 56 11.03 5.37 -14.28
C GLU A 56 9.90 5.96 -13.41
N LYS A 57 8.83 5.20 -13.24
CA LYS A 57 7.61 5.62 -12.51
C LYS A 57 6.97 4.43 -11.81
N ILE A 58 6.35 4.72 -10.68
CA ILE A 58 5.43 3.79 -10.00
C ILE A 58 4.02 4.02 -10.58
N ASP A 59 3.35 2.94 -10.93
CA ASP A 59 1.96 2.98 -11.38
C ASP A 59 1.01 2.92 -10.18
N ILE A 60 0.05 3.84 -10.11
CA ILE A 60 -1.04 3.81 -9.11
C ILE A 60 -2.31 3.37 -9.84
N LEU A 61 -2.80 2.19 -9.50
CA LEU A 61 -4.00 1.60 -10.08
C LEU A 61 -5.19 1.89 -9.17
N ILE A 62 -6.21 2.57 -9.70
CA ILE A 62 -7.36 3.04 -8.92
C ILE A 62 -8.62 2.37 -9.42
N PHE A 63 -9.30 1.62 -8.55
CA PHE A 63 -10.58 0.97 -8.82
C PHE A 63 -11.31 0.63 -7.51
N ASP A 64 -12.55 0.20 -7.57
CA ASP A 64 -13.36 -0.18 -6.39
C ASP A 64 -12.90 -1.56 -5.90
N LEU A 65 -11.97 -1.57 -4.93
CA LEU A 65 -11.38 -2.78 -4.38
C LEU A 65 -12.46 -3.57 -3.64
N GLU A 66 -12.59 -4.87 -4.00
CA GLU A 66 -13.48 -5.83 -3.32
C GLU A 66 -14.96 -5.42 -3.17
N GLN A 67 -15.33 -4.19 -3.55
CA GLN A 67 -16.66 -3.60 -3.37
C GLN A 67 -17.15 -3.66 -1.89
N ASP A 68 -16.21 -3.67 -0.95
CA ASP A 68 -16.45 -3.90 0.47
C ASP A 68 -16.79 -2.63 1.25
N ALA A 69 -16.25 -1.48 0.86
CA ALA A 69 -16.45 -0.20 1.54
C ALA A 69 -17.92 0.21 1.65
N ARG A 70 -18.74 -0.17 0.67
CA ARG A 70 -20.19 0.15 0.64
C ARG A 70 -21.03 -0.79 1.49
N SER A 71 -20.53 -1.98 1.76
CA SER A 71 -21.26 -3.03 2.49
C SER A 71 -20.92 -3.07 3.98
N SER A 72 -19.86 -2.42 4.41
CA SER A 72 -19.42 -2.39 5.80
C SER A 72 -20.28 -1.45 6.62
N ALA A 73 -21.00 -2.00 7.59
CA ALA A 73 -21.80 -1.23 8.55
C ALA A 73 -20.95 -0.26 9.39
N ASN A 74 -19.63 -0.45 9.44
CA ASN A 74 -18.68 0.35 10.21
C ASN A 74 -17.77 1.21 9.31
N GLY A 75 -18.00 1.27 7.99
CA GLY A 75 -17.19 2.03 7.06
C GLY A 75 -15.77 1.49 6.87
N GLY A 76 -15.52 0.24 7.24
CA GLY A 76 -14.24 -0.44 7.03
C GLY A 76 -14.17 -1.05 5.63
N GLY A 77 -12.95 -1.23 5.13
CA GLY A 77 -12.64 -1.85 3.84
C GLY A 77 -11.16 -1.75 3.54
N THR A 78 -10.75 -2.30 2.40
CA THR A 78 -9.38 -2.22 1.91
C THR A 78 -9.13 -0.86 1.26
N TYR A 79 -8.27 -0.04 1.85
CA TYR A 79 -7.89 1.28 1.31
C TYR A 79 -6.95 1.16 0.12
N GLY A 80 -6.04 0.20 0.18
CA GLY A 80 -5.07 -0.10 -0.86
C GLY A 80 -4.19 -1.28 -0.46
N PHE A 81 -3.33 -1.70 -1.38
CA PHE A 81 -2.30 -2.71 -1.11
C PHE A 81 -1.17 -2.65 -2.13
N PHE A 82 -0.02 -3.19 -1.76
CA PHE A 82 1.10 -3.50 -2.62
C PHE A 82 1.19 -5.02 -2.82
N ASN A 83 1.39 -5.46 -4.06
CA ASN A 83 1.55 -6.89 -4.37
C ASN A 83 2.98 -7.21 -4.81
N ILE A 84 3.74 -7.85 -3.95
CA ILE A 84 5.14 -8.22 -4.23
C ILE A 84 5.31 -9.09 -5.49
N VAL A 85 4.27 -9.81 -5.91
CA VAL A 85 4.33 -10.67 -7.10
C VAL A 85 4.51 -9.84 -8.37
N ASP A 86 4.05 -8.60 -8.39
CA ASP A 86 4.08 -7.75 -9.58
C ASP A 86 5.47 -7.30 -9.99
N ILE A 87 6.43 -7.29 -9.07
CA ILE A 87 7.83 -6.96 -9.39
C ILE A 87 8.70 -8.17 -9.72
N TYR A 88 8.19 -9.40 -9.61
CA TYR A 88 8.88 -10.56 -10.12
C TYR A 88 8.74 -10.68 -11.63
N THR A 89 9.77 -11.21 -12.30
CA THR A 89 9.66 -11.67 -13.69
C THR A 89 8.79 -12.94 -13.78
N GLU A 90 8.30 -13.27 -14.97
CA GLU A 90 7.37 -14.40 -15.16
C GLU A 90 7.94 -15.75 -14.70
N GLU A 91 9.24 -15.97 -14.88
CA GLU A 91 9.83 -17.28 -14.61
C GLU A 91 9.79 -17.67 -13.12
N PRO A 92 10.17 -16.80 -12.15
CA PRO A 92 9.96 -17.09 -10.73
C PRO A 92 8.48 -17.29 -10.36
N VAL A 93 7.56 -16.52 -10.93
CA VAL A 93 6.12 -16.66 -10.66
C VAL A 93 5.59 -17.99 -11.17
N ASN A 94 6.01 -18.44 -12.35
CA ASN A 94 5.64 -19.75 -12.88
C ASN A 94 6.15 -20.89 -11.99
N ARG A 95 7.38 -20.80 -11.49
CA ARG A 95 7.91 -21.80 -10.52
C ARG A 95 7.13 -21.82 -9.22
N LEU A 96 6.72 -20.65 -8.72
CA LEU A 96 5.89 -20.55 -7.53
C LEU A 96 4.52 -21.20 -7.75
N ASN A 97 3.89 -20.94 -8.89
CA ASN A 97 2.62 -21.54 -9.27
C ASN A 97 2.69 -23.06 -9.35
N GLU A 98 3.75 -23.60 -9.94
CA GLU A 98 3.98 -25.06 -9.99
C GLU A 98 4.13 -25.66 -8.59
N LYS A 99 4.89 -25.01 -7.72
CA LYS A 99 5.16 -25.47 -6.36
C LYS A 99 3.92 -25.44 -5.45
N GLU A 100 3.11 -24.37 -5.55
CA GLU A 100 2.00 -24.11 -4.63
C GLU A 100 0.64 -24.45 -5.24
N SER A 101 0.60 -24.89 -6.51
CA SER A 101 -0.65 -25.10 -7.25
C SER A 101 -1.54 -23.86 -7.27
N ALA A 102 -0.89 -22.69 -7.36
CA ALA A 102 -1.52 -21.38 -7.34
C ALA A 102 -1.70 -20.83 -8.77
N GLY A 103 -2.38 -19.72 -8.90
CA GLY A 103 -2.63 -19.03 -10.16
C GLY A 103 -2.11 -17.58 -10.15
N TYR A 104 -1.00 -17.32 -9.48
CA TYR A 104 -0.40 -15.99 -9.43
C TYR A 104 -0.03 -15.48 -10.80
N ARG A 105 -0.23 -14.20 -11.01
CA ARG A 105 0.20 -13.47 -12.19
C ARG A 105 0.99 -12.24 -11.77
N THR A 106 2.01 -11.90 -12.51
CA THR A 106 2.77 -10.66 -12.35
C THR A 106 2.28 -9.63 -13.35
N ASN A 107 2.22 -8.38 -12.96
CA ASN A 107 1.98 -7.25 -13.86
C ASN A 107 3.28 -6.73 -14.48
N LEU A 108 4.44 -7.25 -14.08
CA LEU A 108 5.76 -6.78 -14.50
C LEU A 108 5.92 -5.26 -14.28
N ALA A 109 5.39 -4.76 -13.18
CA ALA A 109 5.34 -3.35 -12.85
C ALA A 109 5.48 -3.13 -11.34
N GLU A 110 6.02 -1.99 -10.95
CA GLU A 110 5.88 -1.50 -9.60
C GLU A 110 4.59 -0.71 -9.51
N CYS A 111 3.61 -1.28 -8.86
CA CYS A 111 2.29 -0.68 -8.77
C CYS A 111 1.68 -0.80 -7.38
N PHE A 112 0.88 0.21 -7.03
CA PHE A 112 -0.01 0.21 -5.88
C PHE A 112 -1.45 0.14 -6.36
N TYR A 113 -2.27 -0.52 -5.56
CA TYR A 113 -3.70 -0.68 -5.79
C TYR A 113 -4.43 0.16 -4.77
N ILE A 114 -5.25 1.11 -5.22
CA ILE A 114 -5.93 2.09 -4.37
C ILE A 114 -7.43 2.03 -4.60
N ASP A 115 -8.17 2.06 -3.51
CA ASP A 115 -9.63 2.03 -3.57
C ASP A 115 -10.22 3.37 -3.99
N ALA A 116 -11.03 3.35 -5.06
CA ALA A 116 -11.66 4.53 -5.62
C ALA A 116 -12.73 5.15 -4.72
N TYR A 117 -13.44 4.33 -3.94
CA TYR A 117 -14.46 4.82 -3.03
C TYR A 117 -13.85 5.61 -1.86
N PHE A 118 -12.78 5.07 -1.27
CA PHE A 118 -12.07 5.77 -0.20
C PHE A 118 -11.29 6.98 -0.71
N LEU A 119 -10.73 6.92 -1.90
CA LEU A 119 -10.07 8.09 -2.51
C LEU A 119 -11.04 9.27 -2.65
N LYS A 120 -12.30 8.99 -2.96
CA LYS A 120 -13.35 10.03 -3.01
C LYS A 120 -13.76 10.52 -1.63
N ASN A 121 -13.98 9.61 -0.66
CA ASN A 121 -14.69 9.93 0.57
C ASN A 121 -13.79 10.21 1.76
N SER A 122 -12.52 9.79 1.69
CA SER A 122 -11.52 9.95 2.75
C SER A 122 -10.11 10.03 2.14
N PRO A 123 -9.83 11.03 1.27
CA PRO A 123 -8.60 11.12 0.51
C PRO A 123 -7.35 11.18 1.40
N GLU A 124 -7.42 11.80 2.57
CA GLU A 124 -6.31 11.87 3.52
C GLU A 124 -5.81 10.48 3.91
N LYS A 125 -6.74 9.55 4.16
CA LYS A 125 -6.40 8.16 4.48
C LYS A 125 -5.75 7.42 3.31
N ILE A 126 -6.14 7.75 2.09
CA ILE A 126 -5.50 7.21 0.89
C ILE A 126 -4.07 7.74 0.74
N TYR A 127 -3.81 9.02 1.07
CA TYR A 127 -2.44 9.55 1.04
C TYR A 127 -1.54 8.86 2.05
N GLU A 128 -2.03 8.58 3.27
CA GLU A 128 -1.32 7.76 4.25
C GLU A 128 -1.12 6.32 3.75
N THR A 129 -2.16 5.72 3.14
CA THR A 129 -2.05 4.37 2.56
C THR A 129 -0.95 4.29 1.48
N LEU A 130 -0.78 5.30 0.64
CA LEU A 130 0.33 5.30 -0.33
C LEU A 130 1.70 5.28 0.34
N VAL A 131 1.89 6.03 1.42
CA VAL A 131 3.12 5.97 2.23
C VAL A 131 3.30 4.57 2.82
N HIS A 132 2.24 4.00 3.37
CA HIS A 132 2.25 2.64 3.91
C HIS A 132 2.72 1.60 2.88
N GLU A 133 2.10 1.60 1.71
CA GLU A 133 2.41 0.64 0.64
C GLU A 133 3.80 0.89 0.02
N PHE A 134 4.22 2.15 -0.06
CA PHE A 134 5.56 2.47 -0.52
C PHE A 134 6.63 1.99 0.46
N GLN A 135 6.38 2.06 1.76
CA GLN A 135 7.29 1.48 2.74
C GLN A 135 7.41 -0.03 2.59
N HIS A 136 6.32 -0.75 2.32
CA HIS A 136 6.38 -2.18 2.03
C HIS A 136 7.25 -2.46 0.80
N LEU A 137 7.11 -1.70 -0.26
CA LEU A 137 7.94 -1.80 -1.46
C LEU A 137 9.41 -1.54 -1.14
N LEU A 138 9.75 -0.45 -0.45
CA LEU A 138 11.13 -0.13 -0.05
C LEU A 138 11.72 -1.23 0.84
N GLY A 139 10.96 -1.71 1.80
CA GLY A 139 11.36 -2.80 2.69
C GLY A 139 11.65 -4.09 1.91
N PHE A 140 10.81 -4.43 0.95
CA PHE A 140 10.99 -5.59 0.09
C PHE A 140 12.22 -5.45 -0.82
N ILE A 141 12.38 -4.31 -1.50
CA ILE A 141 13.54 -4.04 -2.35
C ILE A 141 14.83 -4.14 -1.56
N ASN A 142 14.92 -3.44 -0.44
CA ASN A 142 16.16 -3.36 0.34
C ASN A 142 16.54 -4.65 1.07
N THR A 143 15.58 -5.53 1.33
CA THR A 143 15.84 -6.80 2.04
C THR A 143 15.88 -8.00 1.12
N VAL A 144 14.83 -8.21 0.35
CA VAL A 144 14.68 -9.43 -0.45
C VAL A 144 15.43 -9.29 -1.77
N VAL A 145 15.15 -8.21 -2.50
CA VAL A 145 15.68 -8.03 -3.85
C VAL A 145 17.19 -7.79 -3.82
N ASN A 146 17.62 -6.78 -3.09
CA ASN A 146 19.02 -6.33 -3.14
C ASN A 146 19.94 -7.14 -2.23
N LYS A 147 19.47 -7.64 -1.08
CA LYS A 147 20.27 -8.43 -0.13
C LYS A 147 20.05 -9.94 -0.21
N GLY A 148 18.98 -10.40 -0.89
CA GLY A 148 18.63 -11.83 -0.96
C GLY A 148 18.22 -12.42 0.40
N SER A 149 17.75 -11.60 1.33
CA SER A 149 17.26 -12.06 2.64
C SER A 149 15.83 -12.58 2.54
N SER A 150 15.35 -13.26 3.56
CA SER A 150 13.93 -13.60 3.68
C SER A 150 13.10 -12.35 3.97
N VAL A 151 11.83 -12.39 3.59
CA VAL A 151 10.84 -11.39 4.01
C VAL A 151 10.77 -11.38 5.55
N TYR A 152 10.66 -10.20 6.14
CA TYR A 152 10.41 -10.07 7.57
C TYR A 152 9.02 -10.61 7.95
N GLU A 153 8.83 -10.89 9.24
CA GLU A 153 7.51 -11.26 9.75
C GLU A 153 6.52 -10.10 9.56
N THR A 154 5.26 -10.43 9.28
CA THR A 154 4.20 -9.45 8.96
C THR A 154 4.10 -8.34 10.00
N TRP A 155 4.10 -8.68 11.31
CA TRP A 155 4.01 -7.65 12.35
C TRP A 155 5.12 -6.59 12.26
N TYR A 156 6.32 -6.98 11.80
CA TYR A 156 7.44 -6.05 11.67
C TYR A 156 7.27 -5.16 10.43
N THR A 157 6.91 -5.74 9.29
CA THR A 157 6.70 -4.96 8.06
C THR A 157 5.59 -3.94 8.26
N GLU A 158 4.50 -4.35 8.89
CA GLU A 158 3.39 -3.46 9.19
C GLU A 158 3.75 -2.35 10.19
N MET A 159 4.48 -2.68 11.25
CA MET A 159 4.99 -1.66 12.17
C MET A 159 5.84 -0.61 11.46
N MET A 160 6.67 -1.03 10.50
CA MET A 160 7.52 -0.10 9.73
C MET A 160 6.68 0.77 8.80
N SER A 161 5.63 0.23 8.18
CA SER A 161 4.73 0.99 7.32
C SER A 161 3.91 2.00 8.12
N GLN A 162 3.39 1.63 9.30
CA GLN A 162 2.73 2.59 10.19
C GLN A 162 3.68 3.68 10.68
N LEU A 163 4.93 3.33 10.99
CA LEU A 163 5.94 4.31 11.35
C LEU A 163 6.22 5.30 10.22
N ALA A 164 6.21 4.84 8.97
CA ALA A 164 6.37 5.72 7.81
C ALA A 164 5.22 6.74 7.72
N GLU A 165 3.98 6.30 7.90
CA GLU A 165 2.82 7.19 7.94
C GLU A 165 2.99 8.26 9.03
N ASP A 166 3.35 7.87 10.26
CA ASP A 166 3.51 8.79 11.39
C ASP A 166 4.64 9.83 11.17
N ILE A 167 5.75 9.41 10.56
CA ILE A 167 6.88 10.29 10.27
C ILE A 167 6.57 11.26 9.13
N LEU A 168 5.83 10.81 8.11
CA LEU A 168 5.64 11.55 6.88
C LEU A 168 4.31 12.32 6.80
N ILE A 169 3.45 12.20 7.79
CA ILE A 169 2.15 12.89 7.85
C ILE A 169 2.25 14.39 7.59
N SER A 170 3.29 15.05 8.12
CA SER A 170 3.50 16.47 7.93
C SER A 170 3.86 16.85 6.49
N TYR A 171 4.50 15.96 5.73
CA TYR A 171 4.78 16.17 4.31
C TYR A 171 3.51 16.07 3.47
N LEU A 172 2.56 15.24 3.89
CA LEU A 172 1.25 15.10 3.27
C LEU A 172 0.33 16.30 3.57
N GLY A 173 0.65 17.08 4.59
CA GLY A 173 -0.20 18.20 5.05
C GLY A 173 -1.51 17.70 5.65
N ILE A 174 -1.50 16.55 6.30
CA ILE A 174 -2.66 15.95 6.98
C ILE A 174 -2.63 16.37 8.46
N GLU A 175 -3.76 16.82 8.95
CA GLU A 175 -3.92 17.10 10.38
C GLU A 175 -4.08 15.78 11.16
N TYR A 176 -3.66 15.79 12.43
CA TYR A 176 -3.70 14.60 13.28
C TYR A 176 -5.10 13.95 13.32
N GLU A 177 -6.14 14.75 13.41
CA GLU A 177 -7.54 14.30 13.53
C GLU A 177 -8.06 13.57 12.28
N ASP A 178 -7.50 13.88 11.11
CA ASP A 178 -7.88 13.31 9.82
C ASP A 178 -7.06 12.06 9.46
N SER A 179 -5.98 11.81 10.22
CA SER A 179 -5.09 10.67 10.03
C SER A 179 -5.62 9.36 10.62
N PHE A 180 -4.92 8.25 10.38
CA PHE A 180 -5.18 6.98 11.08
C PHE A 180 -4.75 6.99 12.56
N LEU A 181 -3.86 7.89 12.95
CA LEU A 181 -3.20 7.87 14.26
C LEU A 181 -4.16 7.95 15.47
N PRO A 182 -5.21 8.79 15.50
CA PRO A 182 -6.16 8.80 16.60
C PRO A 182 -6.85 7.45 16.84
N GLY A 183 -7.21 6.77 15.76
CA GLY A 183 -7.82 5.43 15.82
C GLY A 183 -6.85 4.39 16.38
N ARG A 184 -5.61 4.39 15.89
CA ARG A 184 -4.54 3.49 16.36
C ARG A 184 -4.20 3.72 17.82
N MET A 185 -4.09 4.96 18.26
CA MET A 185 -3.83 5.29 19.66
C MET A 185 -4.97 4.85 20.58
N SER A 186 -6.20 5.01 20.16
CA SER A 186 -7.36 4.50 20.88
C SER A 186 -7.32 2.98 20.99
N TRP A 187 -6.99 2.30 19.92
CA TRP A 187 -6.86 0.86 19.85
C TRP A 187 -5.73 0.35 20.75
N PHE A 188 -4.56 0.96 20.67
CA PHE A 188 -3.41 0.64 21.51
C PHE A 188 -3.75 0.78 23.00
N ASN A 189 -4.45 1.82 23.39
CA ASN A 189 -4.85 2.02 24.79
C ASN A 189 -5.79 0.93 25.31
N LEU A 190 -6.63 0.37 24.43
CA LEU A 190 -7.55 -0.72 24.79
C LEU A 190 -6.86 -2.10 24.82
N TYR A 191 -5.88 -2.34 23.96
CA TYR A 191 -5.31 -3.66 23.69
C TYR A 191 -3.79 -3.75 23.85
N HIS A 192 -3.17 -2.82 24.58
CA HIS A 192 -1.72 -2.76 24.82
C HIS A 192 -1.13 -4.01 25.49
N ASN A 193 -1.94 -4.90 26.01
CA ASN A 193 -1.55 -6.15 26.65
C ASN A 193 -1.46 -7.35 25.66
N LEU A 194 -1.80 -7.15 24.39
CA LEU A 194 -1.66 -8.17 23.37
C LEU A 194 -0.17 -8.26 22.92
N GLY A 195 0.32 -9.50 22.80
CA GLY A 195 1.70 -9.72 22.38
C GLY A 195 1.87 -9.49 20.86
N PHE A 196 3.01 -8.94 20.46
CA PHE A 196 3.36 -8.74 19.04
C PHE A 196 3.33 -10.02 18.20
N TYR A 197 3.53 -11.17 18.81
CA TYR A 197 3.50 -12.47 18.13
C TYR A 197 2.12 -13.12 18.09
N ASP A 198 1.14 -12.55 18.76
CA ASP A 198 -0.22 -13.08 18.83
C ASP A 198 -1.11 -12.48 17.73
N TRP A 199 -0.57 -12.42 16.56
CA TRP A 199 -1.23 -11.95 15.36
C TRP A 199 -2.31 -12.94 14.89
N LYS A 200 -3.37 -13.04 15.64
CA LYS A 200 -4.52 -13.88 15.30
C LYS A 200 -5.67 -13.03 14.76
N SER A 201 -6.20 -13.50 13.68
CA SER A 201 -7.06 -12.90 12.68
C SER A 201 -8.19 -11.95 13.10
N SER A 202 -8.66 -11.97 14.33
CA SER A 202 -9.75 -11.09 14.77
C SER A 202 -9.30 -9.73 15.33
N VAL A 203 -8.01 -9.61 15.63
CA VAL A 203 -7.45 -8.43 16.26
C VAL A 203 -7.04 -7.41 15.22
N TYR A 204 -6.84 -7.84 14.00
CA TYR A 204 -6.26 -7.07 12.89
C TYR A 204 -7.28 -6.43 11.99
N ALA A 205 -8.55 -6.76 12.14
CA ALA A 205 -9.62 -6.03 11.46
C ALA A 205 -9.72 -4.53 11.85
N GLY A 206 -8.96 -4.10 12.88
CA GLY A 206 -8.83 -2.70 13.26
C GLY A 206 -7.51 -2.07 12.83
N TYR A 207 -6.76 -2.77 12.00
CA TYR A 207 -5.43 -2.47 11.59
C TYR A 207 -5.38 -1.70 10.25
N GLY A 208 -6.43 -1.77 9.44
CA GLY A 208 -6.60 -1.02 8.20
C GLY A 208 -7.43 0.22 8.40
#